data_859e089d3b138de45f0c8d4fed22833c
#
_entry.id   859e089d3b138de45f0c8d4fed22833c
#
_cell.length_a   1.000
_cell.length_b   1.000
_cell.length_c   1.000
_cell.angle_alpha   90.00
_cell.angle_beta   90.00
_cell.angle_gamma   90.00
#
_symmetry.space_group_name_H-M   'P 1'
#
loop_
_entity.id
_entity.type
_entity.pdbx_description
1 polymer ?
#
loop_
_entity_poly.entity_id
_entity_poly.type
_entity_poly.pdbx_seq_one_letter_code
_entity_poly.pdbx_strand_id
1 'polypeptide(L)'
;MQGRFTEEQIIGILKQQESGVSTAQVCRDNNVSNATFYKWKAKLGGMNVSEAQRLRQLEAENAKLKRIVADQALDNIALKDLLSKNW
;
A
#
# COMPACT_ATOMS: atom_id res chain seq x y z
N MET A 1 10.32 9.66 -15.69
CA MET A 1 9.17 8.90 -15.48
C MET A 1 8.15 9.60 -14.63
N GLN A 2 7.10 9.66 -15.10
CA GLN A 2 6.09 10.25 -14.35
C GLN A 2 5.27 9.18 -13.77
N GLY A 3 4.15 9.45 -13.31
CA GLY A 3 3.31 8.48 -12.72
C GLY A 3 3.55 8.28 -11.24
N ARG A 4 4.46 9.04 -10.68
CA ARG A 4 4.66 9.00 -9.26
C ARG A 4 3.88 10.11 -8.61
N PHE A 5 2.94 9.73 -7.78
CA PHE A 5 2.09 10.67 -7.06
C PHE A 5 2.23 10.43 -5.57
N THR A 6 2.27 11.51 -4.79
CA THR A 6 2.23 11.38 -3.34
C THR A 6 0.82 11.05 -2.89
N GLU A 7 0.67 10.56 -1.67
CA GLU A 7 -0.66 10.29 -1.12
C GLU A 7 -1.53 11.54 -1.15
N GLU A 8 -0.93 12.69 -0.89
CA GLU A 8 -1.65 13.95 -0.93
C GLU A 8 -2.21 14.23 -2.32
N GLN A 9 -1.38 14.03 -3.34
CA GLN A 9 -1.81 14.23 -4.73
C GLN A 9 -2.90 13.27 -5.12
N ILE A 10 -2.76 12.01 -4.74
CA ILE A 10 -3.76 10.97 -5.04
C ILE A 10 -5.09 11.31 -4.40
N ILE A 11 -5.09 11.71 -3.15
CA ILE A 11 -6.31 12.06 -2.46
C ILE A 11 -6.95 13.29 -3.10
N GLY A 12 -6.14 14.27 -3.51
CA GLY A 12 -6.65 15.43 -4.23
C GLY A 12 -7.35 15.03 -5.53
N ILE A 13 -6.76 14.11 -6.27
CA ILE A 13 -7.34 13.61 -7.52
C ILE A 13 -8.67 12.89 -7.24
N LEU A 14 -8.70 12.05 -6.23
CA LEU A 14 -9.92 11.34 -5.86
C LEU A 14 -11.02 12.31 -5.44
N LYS A 15 -10.67 13.37 -4.74
CA LYS A 15 -11.65 14.37 -4.31
C LYS A 15 -12.24 15.14 -5.48
N GLN A 16 -11.50 15.33 -6.56
CA GLN A 16 -12.05 15.95 -7.76
C GLN A 16 -13.25 15.17 -8.27
N GLN A 17 -13.12 13.85 -8.32
CA GLN A 17 -14.20 12.99 -8.77
C GLN A 17 -15.38 13.03 -7.79
N GLU A 18 -15.09 13.04 -6.50
CA GLU A 18 -16.13 13.11 -5.47
C GLU A 18 -16.90 14.41 -5.53
N SER A 19 -16.27 15.49 -5.97
CA SER A 19 -16.92 16.79 -6.09
C SER A 19 -17.81 16.93 -7.31
N GLY A 20 -17.86 15.90 -8.15
CA GLY A 20 -18.78 15.89 -9.28
C GLY A 20 -18.14 15.84 -10.65
N VAL A 21 -16.81 15.92 -10.72
CA VAL A 21 -16.10 15.79 -12.00
C VAL A 21 -16.11 14.32 -12.41
N SER A 22 -16.37 14.04 -13.68
CA SER A 22 -16.44 12.65 -14.13
C SER A 22 -15.07 11.98 -14.02
N THR A 23 -15.08 10.66 -13.85
CA THR A 23 -13.85 9.89 -13.76
C THR A 23 -12.99 10.08 -15.01
N ALA A 24 -13.61 10.09 -16.18
CA ALA A 24 -12.88 10.27 -17.43
C ALA A 24 -12.17 11.61 -17.48
N GLN A 25 -12.84 12.66 -17.01
CA GLN A 25 -12.26 14.00 -17.01
C GLN A 25 -11.11 14.10 -16.01
N VAL A 26 -11.30 13.55 -14.80
CA VAL A 26 -10.28 13.57 -13.78
C VAL A 26 -9.02 12.84 -14.27
N CYS A 27 -9.21 11.68 -14.90
CA CYS A 27 -8.09 10.90 -15.41
C CYS A 27 -7.36 11.64 -16.52
N ARG A 28 -8.11 12.29 -17.39
CA ARG A 28 -7.52 13.05 -18.50
C ARG A 28 -6.73 14.23 -17.98
N ASP A 29 -7.31 14.99 -17.04
CA ASP A 29 -6.68 16.19 -16.51
C ASP A 29 -5.39 15.88 -15.74
N ASN A 30 -5.34 14.72 -15.12
CA ASN A 30 -4.20 14.34 -14.29
C ASN A 30 -3.28 13.33 -14.97
N ASN A 31 -3.57 13.00 -16.22
CA ASN A 31 -2.77 12.07 -17.01
C ASN A 31 -2.63 10.71 -16.32
N VAL A 32 -3.75 10.17 -15.89
CA VAL A 32 -3.83 8.92 -15.16
C VAL A 32 -4.76 7.97 -15.89
N SER A 33 -4.42 6.69 -15.95
CA SER A 33 -5.30 5.71 -16.56
C SER A 33 -6.50 5.42 -15.66
N ASN A 34 -7.59 4.98 -16.25
CA ASN A 34 -8.77 4.59 -15.48
C ASN A 34 -8.44 3.47 -14.50
N ALA A 35 -7.63 2.51 -14.92
CA ALA A 35 -7.25 1.38 -14.07
C ALA A 35 -6.52 1.87 -12.82
N THR A 36 -5.58 2.80 -13.00
CA THR A 36 -4.85 3.36 -11.88
C THR A 36 -5.78 4.14 -10.95
N PHE A 37 -6.68 4.93 -11.53
CA PHE A 37 -7.63 5.71 -10.75
C PHE A 37 -8.48 4.78 -9.87
N TYR A 38 -9.00 3.69 -10.42
CA TYR A 38 -9.84 2.79 -9.65
C TYR A 38 -9.06 2.02 -8.59
N LYS A 39 -7.79 1.72 -8.84
CA LYS A 39 -6.92 1.16 -7.81
C LYS A 39 -6.78 2.11 -6.64
N TRP A 40 -6.52 3.38 -6.94
CA TRP A 40 -6.41 4.39 -5.90
C TRP A 40 -7.71 4.54 -5.12
N LYS A 41 -8.82 4.53 -5.82
CA LYS A 41 -10.11 4.70 -5.17
C LYS A 41 -10.40 3.53 -4.24
N ALA A 42 -10.07 2.32 -4.65
CA ALA A 42 -10.27 1.14 -3.83
C ALA A 42 -9.42 1.20 -2.56
N LYS A 43 -8.21 1.72 -2.66
CA LYS A 43 -7.28 1.73 -1.54
C LYS A 43 -7.44 2.96 -0.65
N LEU A 44 -7.61 4.13 -1.26
CA LEU A 44 -7.54 5.39 -0.53
C LEU A 44 -8.81 6.21 -0.58
N GLY A 45 -9.85 5.73 -1.26
CA GLY A 45 -11.11 6.47 -1.35
C GLY A 45 -11.70 6.69 0.02
N GLY A 46 -12.13 7.93 0.27
CA GLY A 46 -12.71 8.28 1.56
C GLY A 46 -11.71 8.62 2.64
N MET A 47 -10.41 8.49 2.38
CA MET A 47 -9.39 8.82 3.36
C MET A 47 -8.91 10.25 3.18
N ASN A 48 -8.46 10.85 4.28
CA ASN A 48 -7.70 12.08 4.19
C ASN A 48 -6.20 11.76 4.14
N VAL A 49 -5.37 12.78 3.96
CA VAL A 49 -3.93 12.58 3.82
C VAL A 49 -3.33 11.89 5.04
N SER A 50 -3.78 12.28 6.22
CA SER A 50 -3.27 11.69 7.46
C SER A 50 -3.58 10.20 7.54
N GLU A 51 -4.80 9.82 7.18
CA GLU A 51 -5.20 8.42 7.19
C GLU A 51 -4.43 7.59 6.15
N ALA A 52 -4.19 8.17 4.97
CA ALA A 52 -3.42 7.48 3.94
C ALA A 52 -1.97 7.27 4.38
N GLN A 53 -1.37 8.26 5.03
CA GLN A 53 -0.02 8.12 5.57
C GLN A 53 0.03 7.06 6.65
N ARG A 54 -0.98 7.01 7.49
CA ARG A 54 -1.08 6.01 8.55
C ARG A 54 -1.19 4.60 7.95
N LEU A 55 -2.01 4.44 6.92
CA LEU A 55 -2.15 3.17 6.24
C LEU A 55 -0.81 2.70 5.68
N ARG A 56 -0.09 3.60 5.03
CA ARG A 56 1.21 3.28 4.45
C ARG A 56 2.21 2.84 5.53
N GLN A 57 2.19 3.54 6.66
CA GLN A 57 3.05 3.19 7.78
C GLN A 57 2.72 1.80 8.33
N LEU A 58 1.43 1.53 8.49
CA LEU A 58 0.98 0.22 8.98
C LEU A 58 1.33 -0.90 8.01
N GLU A 59 1.22 -0.64 6.71
CA GLU A 59 1.61 -1.63 5.72
C GLU A 59 3.10 -1.95 5.80
N ALA A 60 3.93 -0.91 5.99
CA ALA A 60 5.37 -1.11 6.12
C ALA A 60 5.71 -1.90 7.38
N GLU A 61 5.08 -1.55 8.51
CA GLU A 61 5.27 -2.27 9.75
C GLU A 61 4.82 -3.71 9.65
N ASN A 62 3.70 -3.94 8.98
CA ASN A 62 3.18 -5.28 8.81
C ASN A 62 4.14 -6.15 8.00
N ALA A 63 4.67 -5.59 6.91
CA ALA A 63 5.64 -6.31 6.07
C ALA A 63 6.89 -6.66 6.87
N LYS A 64 7.36 -5.73 7.69
CA LYS A 64 8.53 -5.96 8.52
C LYS A 64 8.28 -7.05 9.56
N LEU A 65 7.12 -7.00 10.21
CA LEU A 65 6.77 -8.02 11.20
C LEU A 65 6.64 -9.40 10.57
N LYS A 66 6.07 -9.48 9.39
CA LYS A 66 5.96 -10.75 8.68
C LYS A 66 7.33 -11.34 8.37
N ARG A 67 8.28 -10.49 8.00
CA ARG A 67 9.64 -10.93 7.73
C ARG A 67 10.30 -11.46 9.00
N ILE A 68 10.14 -10.74 10.11
CA ILE A 68 10.73 -11.16 11.39
C ILE A 68 10.17 -12.50 11.82
N VAL A 69 8.85 -12.68 11.69
CA VAL A 69 8.22 -13.94 12.05
C VAL A 69 8.73 -15.07 11.17
N ALA A 70 8.88 -14.82 9.88
CA ALA A 70 9.38 -15.84 8.95
C ALA A 70 10.81 -16.24 9.30
N ASP A 71 11.66 -15.24 9.60
CA ASP A 71 13.04 -15.51 9.97
C ASP A 71 13.12 -16.32 11.27
N GLN A 72 12.31 -15.98 12.25
CA GLN A 72 12.28 -16.72 13.51
C GLN A 72 11.78 -18.15 13.32
N ALA A 73 10.81 -18.35 12.43
CA ALA A 73 10.32 -19.69 12.14
C ALA A 73 11.41 -20.55 11.52
N LEU A 74 12.20 -19.96 10.60
CA LEU A 74 13.32 -20.67 9.98
C LEU A 74 14.39 -21.00 11.02
N ASP A 75 14.71 -20.06 11.90
CA ASP A 75 15.67 -20.29 12.96
C ASP A 75 15.23 -21.41 13.87
N ASN A 76 13.95 -21.45 14.22
CA ASN A 76 13.41 -22.50 15.08
C ASN A 76 13.53 -23.87 14.43
N ILE A 77 13.25 -23.94 13.13
CA ILE A 77 13.38 -25.20 12.39
C ILE A 77 14.84 -25.66 12.39
N ALA A 78 15.76 -24.73 12.13
CA ALA A 78 17.19 -25.05 12.11
C ALA A 78 17.65 -25.54 13.48
N LEU A 79 17.21 -24.89 14.56
CA LEU A 79 17.58 -25.32 15.89
C LEU A 79 17.02 -26.70 16.22
N LYS A 80 15.80 -26.98 15.84
CA LYS A 80 15.21 -28.29 16.06
C LYS A 80 15.97 -29.36 15.30
N ASP A 81 16.39 -29.08 14.08
CA ASP A 81 17.18 -30.02 13.30
C ASP A 81 18.51 -30.31 13.99
N LEU A 82 19.17 -29.27 14.49
CA LEU A 82 20.42 -29.47 15.20
C LEU A 82 20.25 -30.34 16.43
N LEU A 83 19.19 -30.06 17.16
CA LEU A 83 18.90 -30.82 18.38
C LEU A 83 18.57 -32.26 18.07
N SER A 84 17.83 -32.51 17.01
CA SER A 84 17.46 -33.87 16.63
C SER A 84 18.65 -34.67 16.13
N LYS A 85 19.67 -34.02 15.64
CA LYS A 85 20.88 -34.68 15.17
C LYS A 85 21.94 -34.77 16.24
N ASN A 86 21.66 -34.23 17.36
CA ASN A 86 22.59 -34.25 18.46
C ASN A 86 22.28 -35.46 19.32
N TRP A 87 23.16 -36.40 19.25
CA TRP A 87 22.93 -37.65 19.98
C TRP A 87 23.90 -37.85 21.13
#